data_b78b9bcf395b6be1ca5d01082fd136ef
#
_entry.id   b78b9bcf395b6be1ca5d01082fd136ef
#
_cell.length_a   1.000
_cell.length_b   1.000
_cell.length_c   1.000
_cell.angle_alpha   90.00
_cell.angle_beta   90.00
_cell.angle_gamma   90.00
#
_symmetry.space_group_name_H-M   'P 1'
#
loop_
_entity.id
_entity.type
_entity.pdbx_description
1 polymer ?
#
loop_
_entity_poly.entity_id
_entity_poly.type
_entity_poly.pdbx_seq_one_letter_code
_entity_poly.pdbx_strand_id
1 'polypeptide(L)'
;VLQPVEDGFSGALLPSSTFFYDRWAMSDRNSWFGFTASQEYAKATYSDYIKQRDEEWIAYLNEHAGESVMSCLFQSKDTLDKLPCAVMCIPLKDELAAERRLQSLLYSTPKEEDAPLMPKVVSNNSLYPKARKFPKYVLPRNTLLTQLTGITESALYTFACFYRGSLLLAPDALSLSAYIEAVESGDVLDGTPVYEEGIGSLSPIYNFVMMVDMEMMLSQPETYVRLIPNFFFRQSNFFRHFMLAVQFTCTEGVVYPNIVLLYKG
;
A
#
# COMPACT_ATOMS: atom_id res chain seq x y z
N VAL A 1 12.85 -15.79 -10.57
CA VAL A 1 13.48 -14.50 -10.17
C VAL A 1 12.71 -13.41 -10.89
N LEU A 2 12.14 -12.47 -10.15
CA LEU A 2 11.43 -11.32 -10.73
C LEU A 2 12.43 -10.42 -11.46
N GLN A 3 12.11 -9.98 -12.67
CA GLN A 3 12.89 -8.98 -13.38
C GLN A 3 12.66 -7.60 -12.73
N PRO A 4 13.67 -6.73 -12.66
CA PRO A 4 13.46 -5.37 -12.22
C PRO A 4 12.58 -4.61 -13.21
N VAL A 5 11.78 -3.67 -12.69
CA VAL A 5 10.89 -2.83 -13.48
C VAL A 5 11.42 -1.41 -13.45
N GLU A 6 11.46 -0.76 -14.61
CA GLU A 6 11.67 0.68 -14.72
C GLU A 6 10.32 1.35 -14.51
N ASP A 7 10.18 2.03 -13.40
CA ASP A 7 8.95 2.70 -13.05
C ASP A 7 9.27 4.06 -12.41
N GLY A 8 8.71 5.11 -12.97
CA GLY A 8 8.92 6.45 -12.45
C GLY A 8 8.44 6.57 -11.00
N PHE A 9 9.26 7.15 -10.16
CA PHE A 9 8.82 7.51 -8.81
C PHE A 9 7.77 8.62 -8.92
N SER A 10 6.63 8.43 -8.26
CA SER A 10 5.54 9.40 -8.32
C SER A 10 5.21 9.94 -6.93
N GLY A 11 6.01 10.90 -6.46
CA GLY A 11 5.72 11.69 -5.27
C GLY A 11 4.39 12.43 -5.36
N ALA A 12 3.91 12.69 -6.58
CA ALA A 12 2.61 13.29 -6.84
C ALA A 12 1.41 12.43 -6.41
N LEU A 13 1.63 11.15 -6.11
CA LEU A 13 0.62 10.23 -5.57
C LEU A 13 0.79 9.96 -4.06
N LEU A 14 1.75 10.58 -3.40
CA LEU A 14 2.00 10.40 -1.97
C LEU A 14 1.60 11.66 -1.21
N PRO A 15 0.70 11.61 -0.22
CA PRO A 15 0.43 12.76 0.65
C PRO A 15 1.71 13.34 1.24
N SER A 16 1.77 14.68 1.41
CA SER A 16 2.97 15.36 1.95
C SER A 16 3.37 14.88 3.35
N SER A 17 2.40 14.39 4.11
CA SER A 17 2.57 13.84 5.46
C SER A 17 2.93 12.34 5.48
N THR A 18 3.29 11.76 4.33
CA THR A 18 3.74 10.36 4.25
C THR A 18 5.08 10.23 4.95
N PHE A 19 5.15 9.28 5.90
CA PHE A 19 6.37 8.99 6.66
C PHE A 19 6.93 7.58 6.41
N PHE A 20 6.14 6.73 5.76
CA PHE A 20 6.57 5.43 5.25
C PHE A 20 5.93 5.20 3.89
N TYR A 21 6.73 4.72 2.96
CA TYR A 21 6.25 4.27 1.67
C TYR A 21 7.12 3.13 1.19
N ASP A 22 6.51 2.13 0.59
CA ASP A 22 7.18 1.07 -0.13
C ASP A 22 6.55 0.84 -1.50
N ARG A 23 7.32 0.26 -2.41
CA ARG A 23 6.87 -0.14 -3.73
C ARG A 23 7.57 -1.42 -4.17
N TRP A 24 6.79 -2.36 -4.63
CA TRP A 24 7.23 -3.64 -5.12
C TRP A 24 6.97 -3.74 -6.61
N ALA A 25 7.98 -4.11 -7.40
CA ALA A 25 7.82 -4.44 -8.81
C ALA A 25 7.36 -5.89 -8.97
N MET A 26 6.41 -6.12 -9.87
CA MET A 26 5.75 -7.39 -10.09
C MET A 26 5.83 -7.80 -11.56
N SER A 27 7.02 -8.10 -12.07
CA SER A 27 7.20 -8.57 -13.46
C SER A 27 6.52 -9.93 -13.72
N ASP A 28 6.40 -10.77 -12.69
CA ASP A 28 5.64 -12.03 -12.69
C ASP A 28 4.57 -12.01 -11.58
N ARG A 29 3.41 -11.48 -11.92
CA ARG A 29 2.29 -11.32 -10.99
C ARG A 29 1.76 -12.63 -10.45
N ASN A 30 1.65 -13.65 -11.30
CA ASN A 30 1.14 -14.96 -10.89
C ASN A 30 1.99 -15.57 -9.79
N SER A 31 3.30 -15.61 -10.01
CA SER A 31 4.24 -16.14 -9.02
C SER A 31 4.24 -15.28 -7.75
N TRP A 32 4.14 -13.95 -7.89
CA TRP A 32 4.19 -13.04 -6.75
C TRP A 32 2.94 -13.17 -5.86
N PHE A 33 1.73 -13.13 -6.43
CA PHE A 33 0.49 -13.30 -5.68
C PHE A 33 0.33 -14.71 -5.11
N GLY A 34 0.69 -15.74 -5.87
CA GLY A 34 0.65 -17.12 -5.40
C GLY A 34 1.62 -17.37 -4.25
N PHE A 35 2.83 -16.81 -4.32
CA PHE A 35 3.80 -16.89 -3.22
C PHE A 35 3.27 -16.21 -1.96
N THR A 36 2.73 -14.98 -2.09
CA THR A 36 2.18 -14.21 -0.97
C THR A 36 1.07 -14.98 -0.25
N ALA A 37 0.11 -15.56 -0.99
CA ALA A 37 -0.95 -16.38 -0.41
C ALA A 37 -0.40 -17.64 0.28
N SER A 38 0.60 -18.30 -0.32
CA SER A 38 1.19 -19.52 0.25
C SER A 38 1.92 -19.25 1.57
N GLN A 39 2.56 -18.10 1.72
CA GLN A 39 3.19 -17.69 2.98
C GLN A 39 2.17 -17.51 4.10
N GLU A 40 0.98 -17.03 3.79
CA GLU A 40 -0.07 -16.85 4.78
C GLU A 40 -0.66 -18.21 5.21
N TYR A 41 -0.91 -19.10 4.27
CA TYR A 41 -1.42 -20.43 4.58
C TYR A 41 -0.44 -21.28 5.40
N ALA A 42 0.84 -20.98 5.35
CA ALA A 42 1.84 -21.62 6.20
C ALA A 42 1.80 -21.17 7.66
N LYS A 43 1.23 -19.97 7.95
CA LYS A 43 1.18 -19.38 9.29
C LYS A 43 -0.03 -19.83 10.10
N ALA A 44 -1.17 -20.11 9.43
CA ALA A 44 -2.41 -20.45 10.10
C ALA A 44 -3.31 -21.35 9.23
N THR A 45 -4.26 -22.04 9.88
CA THR A 45 -5.28 -22.81 9.19
C THR A 45 -6.44 -21.89 8.82
N TYR A 46 -6.73 -21.83 7.52
CA TYR A 46 -7.86 -21.08 6.97
C TYR A 46 -8.94 -22.03 6.45
N SER A 47 -10.20 -21.59 6.51
CA SER A 47 -11.31 -22.33 5.91
C SER A 47 -11.19 -22.38 4.39
N ASP A 48 -11.78 -23.38 3.77
CA ASP A 48 -11.79 -23.50 2.31
C ASP A 48 -12.49 -22.31 1.64
N TYR A 49 -13.47 -21.71 2.32
CA TYR A 49 -14.12 -20.49 1.90
C TYR A 49 -13.13 -19.32 1.76
N ILE A 50 -12.27 -19.07 2.75
CA ILE A 50 -11.25 -18.01 2.69
C ILE A 50 -10.25 -18.29 1.57
N LYS A 51 -9.80 -19.56 1.40
CA LYS A 51 -8.87 -19.93 0.32
C LYS A 51 -9.48 -19.69 -1.06
N GLN A 52 -10.75 -20.06 -1.25
CA GLN A 52 -11.47 -19.77 -2.49
C GLN A 52 -11.55 -18.27 -2.78
N ARG A 53 -11.78 -17.46 -1.74
CA ARG A 53 -11.76 -15.98 -1.87
C ARG A 53 -10.40 -15.45 -2.32
N ASP A 54 -9.34 -15.93 -1.72
CA ASP A 54 -7.99 -15.53 -2.11
C ASP A 54 -7.68 -15.93 -3.56
N GLU A 55 -8.12 -17.12 -4.02
CA GLU A 55 -8.01 -17.53 -5.42
C GLU A 55 -8.77 -16.59 -6.38
N GLU A 56 -9.97 -16.15 -6.01
CA GLU A 56 -10.74 -15.17 -6.80
C GLU A 56 -10.02 -13.82 -6.86
N TRP A 57 -9.40 -13.37 -5.75
CA TRP A 57 -8.59 -12.15 -5.72
C TRP A 57 -7.30 -12.29 -6.51
N ILE A 58 -6.61 -13.42 -6.44
CA ILE A 58 -5.43 -13.71 -7.26
C ILE A 58 -5.79 -13.62 -8.75
N ALA A 59 -6.89 -14.25 -9.16
CA ALA A 59 -7.36 -14.22 -10.55
C ALA A 59 -7.67 -12.76 -10.98
N TYR A 60 -8.39 -12.01 -10.15
CA TYR A 60 -8.70 -10.61 -10.40
C TYR A 60 -7.45 -9.74 -10.56
N LEU A 61 -6.50 -9.85 -9.64
CA LEU A 61 -5.27 -9.06 -9.68
C LEU A 61 -4.37 -9.43 -10.85
N ASN A 62 -4.28 -10.73 -11.20
CA ASN A 62 -3.52 -11.18 -12.38
C ASN A 62 -4.07 -10.60 -13.68
N GLU A 63 -5.38 -10.49 -13.78
CA GLU A 63 -6.05 -9.94 -14.96
C GLU A 63 -5.84 -8.42 -15.06
N HIS A 64 -6.07 -7.70 -13.96
CA HIS A 64 -6.25 -6.25 -13.98
C HIS A 64 -5.06 -5.44 -13.43
N ALA A 65 -4.26 -5.98 -12.51
CA ALA A 65 -3.15 -5.23 -11.92
C ALA A 65 -2.04 -4.93 -12.93
N GLY A 66 -1.40 -3.78 -12.75
CA GLY A 66 -0.17 -3.39 -13.41
C GLY A 66 1.06 -4.13 -12.87
N GLU A 67 2.23 -3.53 -13.01
CA GLU A 67 3.52 -4.16 -12.71
C GLU A 67 4.10 -3.75 -11.36
N SER A 68 3.34 -3.06 -10.54
CA SER A 68 3.80 -2.67 -9.20
C SER A 68 2.66 -2.62 -8.19
N VAL A 69 3.02 -2.72 -6.91
CA VAL A 69 2.16 -2.41 -5.76
C VAL A 69 2.89 -1.40 -4.90
N MET A 70 2.20 -0.36 -4.50
CA MET A 70 2.72 0.67 -3.61
C MET A 70 1.90 0.70 -2.32
N SER A 71 2.54 0.96 -1.19
CA SER A 71 1.84 1.25 0.07
C SER A 71 2.42 2.45 0.75
N CYS A 72 1.59 3.18 1.47
CA CYS A 72 2.05 4.31 2.27
C CYS A 72 1.33 4.39 3.63
N LEU A 73 2.06 4.91 4.61
CA LEU A 73 1.55 5.39 5.88
C LEU A 73 1.73 6.91 5.92
N PHE A 74 0.67 7.62 6.26
CA PHE A 74 0.68 9.07 6.33
C PHE A 74 -0.19 9.59 7.48
N GLN A 75 0.06 10.82 7.92
CA GLN A 75 -0.75 11.48 8.92
C GLN A 75 -1.87 12.27 8.26
N SER A 76 -3.11 12.03 8.68
CA SER A 76 -4.21 12.91 8.28
C SER A 76 -4.24 14.16 9.15
N LYS A 77 -4.44 15.32 8.54
CA LYS A 77 -4.54 16.60 9.25
C LYS A 77 -5.79 16.72 10.13
N ASP A 78 -6.80 15.93 9.82
CA ASP A 78 -8.16 16.07 10.39
C ASP A 78 -8.52 14.98 11.40
N THR A 79 -7.63 14.05 11.69
CA THR A 79 -7.89 13.02 12.69
C THR A 79 -7.52 13.52 14.08
N LEU A 80 -8.51 13.56 14.97
CA LEU A 80 -8.31 13.76 16.41
C LEU A 80 -7.49 12.63 17.03
N ASP A 81 -7.58 11.45 16.46
CA ASP A 81 -6.78 10.28 16.80
C ASP A 81 -5.48 10.31 15.97
N LYS A 82 -4.34 10.31 16.64
CA LYS A 82 -3.01 10.32 16.03
C LYS A 82 -2.63 9.00 15.32
N LEU A 83 -3.61 8.17 14.96
CA LEU A 83 -3.38 6.93 14.24
C LEU A 83 -3.03 7.25 12.78
N PRO A 84 -2.01 6.61 12.22
CA PRO A 84 -1.66 6.79 10.83
C PRO A 84 -2.74 6.21 9.90
N CYS A 85 -2.98 6.89 8.80
CA CYS A 85 -3.72 6.35 7.67
C CYS A 85 -2.81 5.41 6.87
N ALA A 86 -3.38 4.31 6.39
CA ALA A 86 -2.69 3.34 5.54
C ALA A 86 -3.44 3.18 4.22
N VAL A 87 -2.74 3.31 3.11
CA VAL A 87 -3.30 3.08 1.77
C VAL A 87 -2.35 2.25 0.95
N MET A 88 -2.90 1.23 0.29
CA MET A 88 -2.24 0.46 -0.76
C MET A 88 -2.77 0.92 -2.11
N CYS A 89 -1.89 1.10 -3.08
CA CYS A 89 -2.21 1.51 -4.43
C CYS A 89 -1.71 0.45 -5.42
N ILE A 90 -2.61 -0.08 -6.22
CA ILE A 90 -2.34 -1.07 -7.27
C ILE A 90 -2.70 -0.42 -8.61
N PRO A 91 -1.73 0.00 -9.42
CA PRO A 91 -1.99 0.48 -10.77
C PRO A 91 -2.76 -0.56 -11.58
N LEU A 92 -3.67 -0.12 -12.44
CA LEU A 92 -4.53 -0.99 -13.24
C LEU A 92 -4.20 -0.84 -14.73
N LYS A 93 -4.35 -1.92 -15.48
CA LYS A 93 -4.24 -1.90 -16.95
C LYS A 93 -5.43 -1.19 -17.60
N ASP A 94 -6.63 -1.39 -17.04
CA ASP A 94 -7.89 -0.79 -17.46
C ASP A 94 -8.78 -0.63 -16.21
N GLU A 95 -8.94 0.60 -15.74
CA GLU A 95 -9.72 0.93 -14.54
C GLU A 95 -11.18 0.55 -14.69
N LEU A 96 -11.79 0.82 -15.87
CA LEU A 96 -13.21 0.55 -16.07
C LEU A 96 -13.53 -0.95 -16.13
N ALA A 97 -12.66 -1.74 -16.77
CA ALA A 97 -12.80 -3.19 -16.80
C ALA A 97 -12.61 -3.79 -15.40
N ALA A 98 -11.61 -3.31 -14.67
CA ALA A 98 -11.34 -3.72 -13.30
C ALA A 98 -12.50 -3.40 -12.36
N GLU A 99 -13.09 -2.20 -12.45
CA GLU A 99 -14.24 -1.81 -11.62
C GLU A 99 -15.46 -2.69 -11.89
N ARG A 100 -15.80 -2.94 -13.15
CA ARG A 100 -16.90 -3.83 -13.54
C ARG A 100 -16.70 -5.24 -13.02
N ARG A 101 -15.48 -5.75 -13.11
CA ARG A 101 -15.13 -7.08 -12.61
C ARG A 101 -15.21 -7.14 -11.10
N LEU A 102 -14.73 -6.11 -10.38
CA LEU A 102 -14.87 -6.03 -8.92
C LEU A 102 -16.34 -6.03 -8.50
N GLN A 103 -17.18 -5.22 -9.14
CA GLN A 103 -18.61 -5.19 -8.87
C GLN A 103 -19.23 -6.59 -9.07
N SER A 104 -18.89 -7.27 -10.17
CA SER A 104 -19.36 -8.64 -10.42
C SER A 104 -18.94 -9.60 -9.32
N LEU A 105 -17.70 -9.54 -8.82
CA LEU A 105 -17.22 -10.35 -7.71
C LEU A 105 -18.00 -10.08 -6.42
N LEU A 106 -18.25 -8.80 -6.11
CA LEU A 106 -18.98 -8.39 -4.90
C LEU A 106 -20.45 -8.84 -4.92
N TYR A 107 -21.09 -8.89 -6.10
CA TYR A 107 -22.48 -9.33 -6.25
C TYR A 107 -22.63 -10.86 -6.29
N SER A 108 -21.66 -11.57 -6.82
CA SER A 108 -21.70 -13.05 -6.95
C SER A 108 -21.30 -13.79 -5.67
N THR A 109 -20.78 -13.07 -4.66
CA THR A 109 -20.34 -13.66 -3.40
C THR A 109 -21.52 -14.17 -2.59
N PRO A 110 -21.55 -15.46 -2.18
CA PRO A 110 -22.52 -15.96 -1.22
C PRO A 110 -22.45 -15.14 0.07
N LYS A 111 -23.58 -14.78 0.61
CA LYS A 111 -23.67 -14.00 1.86
C LYS A 111 -23.18 -14.86 3.01
N GLU A 112 -22.07 -14.51 3.66
CA GLU A 112 -21.79 -14.97 5.02
C GLU A 112 -22.82 -14.33 5.98
N GLU A 113 -23.20 -15.04 7.05
CA GLU A 113 -24.12 -14.49 8.05
C GLU A 113 -23.64 -13.15 8.65
N ASP A 114 -22.32 -12.92 8.66
CA ASP A 114 -21.69 -11.69 9.16
C ASP A 114 -21.21 -10.73 8.04
N ALA A 115 -21.40 -11.05 6.76
CA ALA A 115 -20.99 -10.18 5.67
C ALA A 115 -21.98 -9.04 5.47
N PRO A 116 -21.54 -7.80 5.22
CA PRO A 116 -22.43 -6.71 4.89
C PRO A 116 -23.30 -7.08 3.69
N LEU A 117 -24.62 -6.90 3.81
CA LEU A 117 -25.67 -7.37 2.91
C LEU A 117 -25.59 -6.81 1.47
N MET A 118 -24.74 -5.80 1.22
CA MET A 118 -24.44 -5.20 -0.09
C MET A 118 -23.06 -4.55 -0.07
N PRO A 119 -22.38 -4.43 -1.22
CA PRO A 119 -21.25 -3.52 -1.37
C PRO A 119 -21.81 -2.10 -1.15
N LYS A 120 -21.75 -1.63 0.09
CA LYS A 120 -22.13 -0.25 0.38
C LYS A 120 -21.09 0.64 -0.27
N VAL A 121 -21.56 1.48 -1.19
CA VAL A 121 -20.86 2.72 -1.49
C VAL A 121 -20.87 3.51 -0.18
N VAL A 122 -19.74 3.55 0.52
CA VAL A 122 -19.62 4.31 1.77
C VAL A 122 -19.69 5.78 1.39
N SER A 123 -20.82 6.43 1.65
CA SER A 123 -20.98 7.83 1.35
C SER A 123 -20.25 8.71 2.36
N ASN A 124 -19.40 9.58 1.87
CA ASN A 124 -19.20 10.97 2.22
C ASN A 124 -18.96 11.37 3.67
N ASN A 125 -17.73 11.39 4.08
CA ASN A 125 -17.32 12.24 5.17
C ASN A 125 -17.33 13.72 4.70
N SER A 126 -17.95 14.64 5.46
CA SER A 126 -18.01 16.07 5.18
C SER A 126 -16.63 16.72 5.22
N LEU A 127 -15.64 16.10 5.88
CA LEU A 127 -14.27 16.57 6.04
C LEU A 127 -13.44 16.49 4.75
N TYR A 128 -13.82 15.60 3.79
CA TYR A 128 -13.05 15.36 2.57
C TYR A 128 -13.90 15.58 1.30
N PRO A 129 -14.19 16.84 0.94
CA PRO A 129 -15.12 17.16 -0.13
C PRO A 129 -14.67 16.69 -1.50
N LYS A 130 -13.37 16.69 -1.81
CA LYS A 130 -12.83 16.24 -3.10
C LYS A 130 -12.92 14.74 -3.27
N ALA A 131 -12.82 13.98 -2.18
CA ALA A 131 -12.93 12.52 -2.18
C ALA A 131 -14.37 12.01 -2.38
N ARG A 132 -15.39 12.87 -2.29
CA ARG A 132 -16.80 12.49 -2.39
C ARG A 132 -17.20 11.92 -3.76
N LYS A 133 -16.58 12.40 -4.82
CA LYS A 133 -16.88 11.95 -6.20
C LYS A 133 -16.42 10.53 -6.51
N PHE A 134 -15.58 9.94 -5.62
CA PHE A 134 -15.03 8.62 -5.81
C PHE A 134 -15.78 7.61 -4.93
N PRO A 135 -16.52 6.65 -5.52
CA PRO A 135 -17.25 5.63 -4.77
C PRO A 135 -16.29 4.69 -4.04
N LYS A 136 -16.66 4.29 -2.84
CA LYS A 136 -15.92 3.36 -2.01
C LYS A 136 -16.69 2.06 -1.86
N TYR A 137 -15.99 0.94 -2.07
CA TYR A 137 -16.54 -0.41 -1.98
C TYR A 137 -16.09 -1.06 -0.67
N VAL A 138 -16.99 -1.79 -0.01
CA VAL A 138 -16.64 -2.65 1.11
C VAL A 138 -16.29 -4.02 0.53
N LEU A 139 -15.09 -4.50 0.84
CA LEU A 139 -14.60 -5.78 0.35
C LEU A 139 -14.94 -6.90 1.35
N PRO A 140 -15.26 -8.11 0.89
CA PRO A 140 -15.37 -9.26 1.76
C PRO A 140 -14.01 -9.61 2.36
N ARG A 141 -14.04 -10.25 3.53
CA ARG A 141 -12.82 -10.70 4.22
C ARG A 141 -11.99 -11.61 3.31
N ASN A 142 -10.70 -11.33 3.24
CA ASN A 142 -9.71 -12.11 2.50
C ASN A 142 -8.35 -11.99 3.19
N THR A 143 -7.40 -12.87 2.88
CA THR A 143 -6.06 -12.85 3.48
C THR A 143 -5.04 -12.22 2.55
N LEU A 144 -5.22 -12.34 1.23
CA LEU A 144 -4.24 -11.91 0.24
C LEU A 144 -3.94 -10.41 0.34
N LEU A 145 -4.97 -9.57 0.39
CA LEU A 145 -4.79 -8.13 0.37
C LEU A 145 -4.11 -7.60 1.63
N THR A 146 -4.21 -8.32 2.76
CA THR A 146 -3.53 -7.95 4.02
C THR A 146 -2.04 -8.24 3.98
N GLN A 147 -1.59 -9.13 3.09
CA GLN A 147 -0.21 -9.60 3.01
C GLN A 147 0.61 -8.90 1.92
N LEU A 148 -0.06 -8.22 0.98
CA LEU A 148 0.59 -7.67 -0.21
C LEU A 148 1.74 -6.71 0.09
N THR A 149 1.73 -6.04 1.22
CA THR A 149 2.72 -5.02 1.56
C THR A 149 3.45 -5.24 2.87
N GLY A 150 2.97 -6.15 3.72
CA GLY A 150 3.59 -6.40 5.03
C GLY A 150 3.56 -5.22 6.01
N ILE A 151 2.96 -4.09 5.65
CA ILE A 151 2.95 -2.87 6.47
C ILE A 151 2.25 -3.08 7.81
N THR A 152 1.19 -3.88 7.80
CA THR A 152 0.47 -4.21 9.03
C THR A 152 -0.05 -5.63 8.95
N GLU A 153 0.48 -6.55 9.73
CA GLU A 153 -0.08 -7.91 9.85
C GLU A 153 -1.51 -7.92 10.40
N SER A 154 -1.97 -6.81 10.98
CA SER A 154 -3.29 -6.67 11.59
C SER A 154 -4.29 -5.84 10.78
N ALA A 155 -3.85 -5.11 9.76
CA ALA A 155 -4.76 -4.29 8.97
C ALA A 155 -5.47 -5.14 7.91
N LEU A 156 -6.74 -5.35 8.11
CA LEU A 156 -7.63 -5.90 7.09
C LEU A 156 -7.95 -4.79 6.09
N TYR A 157 -7.45 -4.88 4.86
CA TYR A 157 -7.86 -3.98 3.79
C TYR A 157 -9.28 -4.34 3.36
N THR A 158 -10.24 -3.63 3.90
CA THR A 158 -11.67 -3.91 3.72
C THR A 158 -12.39 -2.90 2.86
N PHE A 159 -11.72 -1.84 2.44
CA PHE A 159 -12.28 -0.80 1.59
C PHE A 159 -11.45 -0.61 0.32
N ALA A 160 -12.15 -0.42 -0.79
CA ALA A 160 -11.56 -0.17 -2.10
C ALA A 160 -12.12 1.10 -2.72
N CYS A 161 -11.32 1.74 -3.56
CA CYS A 161 -11.71 2.88 -4.39
C CYS A 161 -10.92 2.87 -5.68
N PHE A 162 -11.56 3.16 -6.81
CA PHE A 162 -10.87 3.39 -8.08
C PHE A 162 -10.51 4.86 -8.21
N TYR A 163 -9.24 5.12 -8.49
CA TYR A 163 -8.72 6.49 -8.51
C TYR A 163 -7.49 6.62 -9.40
N ARG A 164 -7.57 7.48 -10.41
CA ARG A 164 -6.46 7.80 -11.34
C ARG A 164 -5.77 6.57 -11.93
N GLY A 165 -6.53 5.62 -12.44
CA GLY A 165 -5.97 4.42 -13.06
C GLY A 165 -5.48 3.37 -12.05
N SER A 166 -5.84 3.49 -10.78
CA SER A 166 -5.39 2.60 -9.72
C SER A 166 -6.55 2.10 -8.87
N LEU A 167 -6.40 0.90 -8.31
CA LEU A 167 -7.19 0.38 -7.21
C LEU A 167 -6.52 0.79 -5.90
N LEU A 168 -7.18 1.65 -5.14
CA LEU A 168 -6.78 2.00 -3.77
C LEU A 168 -7.47 1.05 -2.80
N LEU A 169 -6.71 0.55 -1.83
CA LEU A 169 -7.19 -0.30 -0.74
C LEU A 169 -6.79 0.31 0.61
N ALA A 170 -7.69 0.24 1.59
CA ALA A 170 -7.39 0.73 2.94
C ALA A 170 -8.14 -0.06 4.01
N PRO A 171 -7.68 -0.05 5.27
CA PRO A 171 -8.39 -0.67 6.38
C PRO A 171 -9.71 0.05 6.71
N ASP A 172 -9.85 1.31 6.33
CA ASP A 172 -11.03 2.12 6.59
C ASP A 172 -11.30 3.14 5.47
N ALA A 173 -12.54 3.61 5.39
CA ALA A 173 -12.96 4.57 4.37
C ALA A 173 -12.40 5.99 4.59
N LEU A 174 -11.98 6.30 5.82
CA LEU A 174 -11.39 7.59 6.17
C LEU A 174 -10.01 7.72 5.55
N SER A 175 -9.16 6.69 5.68
CA SER A 175 -7.85 6.62 5.05
C SER A 175 -7.90 6.84 3.55
N LEU A 176 -8.85 6.19 2.83
CA LEU A 176 -9.07 6.44 1.39
C LEU A 176 -9.47 7.89 1.11
N SER A 177 -10.36 8.44 1.94
CA SER A 177 -10.83 9.83 1.75
C SER A 177 -9.73 10.85 1.99
N ALA A 178 -8.95 10.66 3.06
CA ALA A 178 -7.83 11.53 3.40
C ALA A 178 -6.73 11.50 2.32
N TYR A 179 -6.42 10.31 1.82
CA TYR A 179 -5.46 10.13 0.73
C TYR A 179 -5.89 10.88 -0.54
N ILE A 180 -7.12 10.64 -1.00
CA ILE A 180 -7.65 11.28 -2.21
C ILE A 180 -7.72 12.81 -2.03
N GLU A 181 -8.15 13.28 -0.86
CA GLU A 181 -8.20 14.73 -0.57
C GLU A 181 -6.83 15.38 -0.64
N ALA A 182 -5.80 14.75 -0.07
CA ALA A 182 -4.43 15.25 -0.11
C ALA A 182 -3.92 15.34 -1.55
N VAL A 183 -4.06 14.28 -2.33
CA VAL A 183 -3.60 14.22 -3.73
C VAL A 183 -4.39 15.21 -4.61
N GLU A 184 -5.70 15.30 -4.48
CA GLU A 184 -6.53 16.27 -5.23
C GLU A 184 -6.27 17.73 -4.81
N SER A 185 -5.72 17.95 -3.62
CA SER A 185 -5.33 19.29 -3.13
C SER A 185 -3.92 19.69 -3.53
N GLY A 186 -3.13 18.78 -4.11
CA GLY A 186 -1.73 19.00 -4.39
C GLY A 186 -0.86 19.00 -3.12
N ASP A 187 -1.37 18.49 -2.00
CA ASP A 187 -0.65 18.33 -0.75
C ASP A 187 0.12 17.00 -0.76
N VAL A 188 1.19 16.97 -1.56
CA VAL A 188 1.94 15.76 -1.91
C VAL A 188 3.44 15.91 -1.63
N LEU A 189 4.17 14.79 -1.60
CA LEU A 189 5.61 14.76 -1.38
C LEU A 189 6.42 15.34 -2.54
N ASP A 190 5.88 15.29 -3.75
CA ASP A 190 6.53 15.82 -4.95
C ASP A 190 6.95 17.29 -4.75
N GLY A 191 8.19 17.63 -5.13
CA GLY A 191 8.76 18.96 -4.92
C GLY A 191 9.24 19.24 -3.50
N THR A 192 9.13 18.31 -2.54
CA THR A 192 9.75 18.49 -1.22
C THR A 192 11.24 18.18 -1.27
N PRO A 193 12.14 19.05 -0.73
CA PRO A 193 13.58 18.87 -0.89
C PRO A 193 14.12 17.52 -0.42
N VAL A 194 13.65 17.04 0.72
CA VAL A 194 14.11 15.75 1.29
C VAL A 194 13.67 14.56 0.43
N TYR A 195 12.47 14.62 -0.14
CA TYR A 195 11.98 13.59 -1.04
C TYR A 195 12.76 13.57 -2.35
N GLU A 196 12.97 14.73 -2.97
CA GLU A 196 13.73 14.87 -4.21
C GLU A 196 15.19 14.40 -4.06
N GLU A 197 15.85 14.73 -2.96
CA GLU A 197 17.20 14.26 -2.66
C GLU A 197 17.22 12.74 -2.46
N GLY A 198 16.22 12.20 -1.75
CA GLY A 198 16.07 10.75 -1.53
C GLY A 198 15.91 9.99 -2.84
N ILE A 199 14.98 10.42 -3.68
CA ILE A 199 14.72 9.82 -5.00
C ILE A 199 15.93 9.96 -5.92
N GLY A 200 16.58 11.13 -5.95
CA GLY A 200 17.76 11.39 -6.76
C GLY A 200 18.95 10.48 -6.43
N SER A 201 18.95 9.88 -5.25
CA SER A 201 19.96 8.91 -4.79
C SER A 201 19.67 7.46 -5.18
N LEU A 202 18.50 7.20 -5.78
CA LEU A 202 18.04 5.86 -6.14
C LEU A 202 18.06 5.65 -7.66
N SER A 203 18.16 4.38 -8.08
CA SER A 203 18.03 4.01 -9.49
C SER A 203 16.55 3.99 -9.89
N PRO A 204 16.17 4.41 -11.11
CA PRO A 204 14.81 4.26 -11.63
C PRO A 204 14.44 2.79 -11.89
N ILE A 205 15.41 1.88 -11.92
CA ILE A 205 15.23 0.45 -12.15
C ILE A 205 15.34 -0.29 -10.81
N TYR A 206 14.28 -1.00 -10.41
CA TYR A 206 14.25 -1.68 -9.12
C TYR A 206 13.28 -2.87 -9.08
N ASN A 207 13.45 -3.72 -8.07
CA ASN A 207 12.47 -4.72 -7.67
C ASN A 207 11.69 -4.29 -6.42
N PHE A 208 12.36 -3.50 -5.56
CA PHE A 208 11.78 -2.97 -4.34
C PHE A 208 12.41 -1.62 -4.02
N VAL A 209 11.59 -0.70 -3.55
CA VAL A 209 12.01 0.57 -2.96
C VAL A 209 11.20 0.86 -1.71
N MET A 210 11.84 1.44 -0.70
CA MET A 210 11.21 1.88 0.54
C MET A 210 11.83 3.21 0.97
N MET A 211 11.00 4.14 1.42
CA MET A 211 11.45 5.37 2.07
C MET A 211 10.73 5.54 3.41
N VAL A 212 11.49 5.96 4.42
CA VAL A 212 11.02 6.03 5.80
C VAL A 212 11.49 7.33 6.47
N ASP A 213 10.57 8.12 6.97
CA ASP A 213 10.91 9.15 7.95
C ASP A 213 11.17 8.47 9.31
N MET A 214 12.45 8.43 9.70
CA MET A 214 12.85 7.71 10.88
C MET A 214 12.34 8.36 12.17
N GLU A 215 12.07 9.66 12.22
CA GLU A 215 11.51 10.32 13.39
C GLU A 215 10.11 9.79 13.70
N MET A 216 9.25 9.77 12.68
CA MET A 216 7.89 9.28 12.81
C MET A 216 7.85 7.77 13.11
N MET A 217 8.67 7.00 12.39
CA MET A 217 8.74 5.56 12.56
C MET A 217 9.22 5.17 13.97
N LEU A 218 10.25 5.82 14.47
CA LEU A 218 10.84 5.52 15.79
C LEU A 218 10.02 6.08 16.97
N SER A 219 9.02 6.94 16.70
CA SER A 219 8.14 7.48 17.74
C SER A 219 7.16 6.43 18.30
N GLN A 220 6.86 5.36 17.55
CA GLN A 220 5.93 4.30 17.93
C GLN A 220 6.55 2.90 17.72
N PRO A 221 7.57 2.53 18.50
CA PRO A 221 8.34 1.30 18.27
C PRO A 221 7.47 0.03 18.33
N GLU A 222 6.49 -0.03 19.22
CA GLU A 222 5.60 -1.20 19.35
C GLU A 222 4.78 -1.46 18.07
N THR A 223 4.44 -0.40 17.36
CA THR A 223 3.65 -0.47 16.12
C THR A 223 4.52 -0.87 14.92
N TYR A 224 5.74 -0.33 14.85
CA TYR A 224 6.54 -0.38 13.62
C TYR A 224 7.79 -1.26 13.71
N VAL A 225 8.03 -1.96 14.81
CA VAL A 225 9.23 -2.80 15.02
C VAL A 225 9.42 -3.89 13.95
N ARG A 226 8.37 -4.24 13.22
CA ARG A 226 8.43 -5.25 12.15
C ARG A 226 8.80 -4.69 10.78
N LEU A 227 8.67 -3.37 10.59
CA LEU A 227 8.90 -2.72 9.30
C LEU A 227 10.37 -2.39 9.05
N ILE A 228 11.10 -2.11 10.11
CA ILE A 228 12.53 -1.80 10.04
C ILE A 228 13.31 -2.59 11.09
N PRO A 229 14.61 -2.89 10.86
CA PRO A 229 15.42 -3.65 11.81
C PRO A 229 15.46 -3.04 13.21
N ASN A 230 15.37 -3.88 14.23
CA ASN A 230 15.36 -3.47 15.65
C ASN A 230 16.60 -2.65 16.06
N PHE A 231 17.70 -2.75 15.33
CA PHE A 231 18.87 -1.92 15.51
C PHE A 231 18.55 -0.42 15.50
N PHE A 232 17.69 0.03 14.57
CA PHE A 232 17.29 1.43 14.47
C PHE A 232 16.55 1.92 15.73
N PHE A 233 15.68 1.09 16.31
CA PHE A 233 14.96 1.43 17.54
C PHE A 233 15.90 1.54 18.75
N ARG A 234 16.94 0.69 18.81
CA ARG A 234 17.95 0.75 19.87
C ARG A 234 18.80 2.02 19.81
N GLN A 235 18.94 2.62 18.65
CA GLN A 235 19.73 3.83 18.39
C GLN A 235 18.83 4.99 17.95
N SER A 236 17.60 5.05 18.47
CA SER A 236 16.57 6.00 18.04
C SER A 236 16.99 7.45 18.16
N ASN A 237 17.75 7.84 19.21
CA ASN A 237 18.26 9.20 19.39
C ASN A 237 19.14 9.68 18.24
N PHE A 238 19.85 8.76 17.59
CA PHE A 238 20.68 9.09 16.43
C PHE A 238 19.85 9.07 15.14
N PHE A 239 19.12 7.97 14.89
CA PHE A 239 18.47 7.74 13.61
C PHE A 239 17.24 8.61 13.37
N ARG A 240 16.59 9.15 14.40
CA ARG A 240 15.41 10.02 14.27
C ARG A 240 15.63 11.24 13.36
N HIS A 241 16.87 11.67 13.18
CA HIS A 241 17.24 12.82 12.35
C HIS A 241 17.42 12.49 10.86
N PHE A 242 17.11 11.27 10.47
CA PHE A 242 17.34 10.82 9.10
C PHE A 242 16.05 10.39 8.41
N MET A 243 16.06 10.53 7.09
CA MET A 243 15.24 9.72 6.20
C MET A 243 16.07 8.52 5.76
N LEU A 244 15.49 7.33 5.82
CA LEU A 244 16.07 6.09 5.30
C LEU A 244 15.44 5.78 3.95
N ALA A 245 16.26 5.61 2.91
CA ALA A 245 15.82 5.06 1.64
C ALA A 245 16.53 3.73 1.39
N VAL A 246 15.79 2.71 1.00
CA VAL A 246 16.29 1.37 0.70
C VAL A 246 15.77 0.94 -0.65
N GLN A 247 16.65 0.42 -1.48
CA GLN A 247 16.31 -0.10 -2.79
C GLN A 247 16.97 -1.45 -3.01
N PHE A 248 16.24 -2.39 -3.60
CA PHE A 248 16.83 -3.65 -4.08
C PHE A 248 16.63 -3.77 -5.58
N THR A 249 17.68 -4.12 -6.27
CA THR A 249 17.66 -4.50 -7.69
C THR A 249 18.18 -5.93 -7.79
N CYS A 250 17.43 -6.81 -8.46
CA CYS A 250 17.83 -8.19 -8.68
C CYS A 250 18.14 -8.39 -10.16
N THR A 251 19.40 -8.73 -10.47
CA THR A 251 19.85 -9.01 -11.84
C THR A 251 20.63 -10.31 -11.85
N GLU A 252 20.29 -11.22 -12.77
CA GLU A 252 20.96 -12.52 -12.92
C GLU A 252 21.00 -13.36 -11.63
N GLY A 253 19.98 -13.21 -10.76
CA GLY A 253 19.89 -13.93 -9.49
C GLY A 253 20.72 -13.30 -8.35
N VAL A 254 21.37 -12.17 -8.59
CA VAL A 254 22.10 -11.41 -7.56
C VAL A 254 21.27 -10.21 -7.12
N VAL A 255 21.17 -10.01 -5.80
CA VAL A 255 20.48 -8.87 -5.20
C VAL A 255 21.48 -7.78 -4.86
N TYR A 256 21.25 -6.59 -5.38
CA TYR A 256 22.06 -5.39 -5.13
C TYR A 256 21.26 -4.44 -4.23
N PRO A 257 21.65 -4.29 -2.95
CA PRO A 257 21.06 -3.29 -2.07
C PRO A 257 21.68 -1.91 -2.34
N ASN A 258 20.83 -0.88 -2.34
CA ASN A 258 21.23 0.52 -2.20
C ASN A 258 20.53 1.08 -0.95
N ILE A 259 21.31 1.55 0.03
CA ILE A 259 20.80 2.05 1.31
C ILE A 259 21.35 3.47 1.50
N VAL A 260 20.46 4.42 1.63
CA VAL A 260 20.77 5.83 1.76
C VAL A 260 20.16 6.36 3.08
N LEU A 261 20.96 7.07 3.84
CA LEU A 261 20.55 7.82 5.01
C LEU A 261 20.73 9.31 4.73
N LEU A 262 19.64 10.03 4.66
CA LEU A 262 19.64 11.47 4.43
C LEU A 262 19.39 12.20 5.77
N TYR A 263 20.29 13.10 6.12
CA TYR A 263 20.13 13.92 7.31
C TYR A 263 19.12 15.04 7.06
N LYS A 264 18.13 15.17 7.92
CA LYS A 264 17.05 16.14 7.77
C LYS A 264 17.34 17.53 8.36
N GLY A 265 18.46 17.70 9.06
CA GLY A 265 18.82 18.92 9.77
C GLY A 265 18.57 18.85 11.27
#